data_ed37aa5024e3de57a22d81a1563a8752
#
_entry.id   ed37aa5024e3de57a22d81a1563a8752
#
_cell.length_a   1.000
_cell.length_b   1.000
_cell.length_c   1.000
_cell.angle_alpha   90.00
_cell.angle_beta   90.00
_cell.angle_gamma   90.00
#
_symmetry.space_group_name_H-M   'P 1'
#
loop_
_entity.id
_entity.type
_entity.pdbx_description
1 polymer ?
#
loop_
_entity_poly.entity_id
_entity_poly.type
_entity_poly.pdbx_seq_one_letter_code
_entity_poly.pdbx_strand_id
1 'polypeptide(L)'
;MLRCPERHLHCLESNPYFHPIILMKQSERSSIMRVLTDLIQADGIIDTREIECLESLRTKYGLRKDDEVQSVSYSLARALDELSQADEQLRRILLSDVMSLTMSDNYCAREEALLLLAIRSCLDPALSARARVLSVRSAELGFEPSQMLYVESEYDAEANGQIGRCYRAISAEVRIAGFDFVYIPKVAEHYAHIAEGTLLAITGFLYPKVSEDRLKKVIRQLRELTTEAFCRQHLADKLGLRELGTVGPSLMVKVGDSIVDHEMVANFLLIELDGPVIEGVRAVTDRFAESYQNYRLNYLREAKGRFVFKGFYKQIFDILMLRKGIRSRVVVDTLHDRIYLPDADVAVERIHRREKALYALFLLESASGGINFNKPASPKQLERYKKRMEVLQRKYRMIYRLFGGDENAAPNLELSETRLPMLSLLKKQMLKLGGVLCQVDDYVIQRNFYGNYCVALEPELCCCTDEDGNYMPLAEHEMWKNISAL
;
A
#
# COMPACT_ATOMS: atom_id res chain seq x y z
N MET A 1 -41.04 -66.34 -33.10
CA MET A 1 -40.87 -65.16 -33.97
C MET A 1 -41.35 -63.99 -33.23
N LEU A 2 -40.42 -63.14 -32.81
CA LEU A 2 -40.51 -61.68 -32.83
C LEU A 2 -39.20 -61.13 -32.19
N ARG A 3 -38.46 -60.38 -32.99
CA ARG A 3 -37.14 -59.83 -32.76
C ARG A 3 -37.18 -58.74 -31.70
N CYS A 4 -36.29 -58.82 -30.74
CA CYS A 4 -35.83 -57.63 -29.96
C CYS A 4 -35.07 -56.66 -30.87
N PRO A 5 -35.26 -55.36 -30.76
CA PRO A 5 -34.35 -54.43 -31.36
C PRO A 5 -33.28 -54.05 -30.33
N GLU A 6 -32.07 -54.51 -30.56
CA GLU A 6 -30.83 -53.89 -30.06
C GLU A 6 -30.70 -52.48 -30.64
N ARG A 7 -31.14 -51.48 -29.93
CA ARG A 7 -30.77 -50.03 -30.21
C ARG A 7 -31.16 -49.22 -28.99
N HIS A 8 -30.31 -49.15 -27.97
CA HIS A 8 -30.29 -48.05 -26.97
C HIS A 8 -29.03 -48.04 -26.08
N LEU A 9 -27.90 -48.53 -26.59
CA LEU A 9 -26.63 -48.52 -25.82
C LEU A 9 -25.54 -47.64 -26.45
N HIS A 10 -25.87 -46.82 -27.49
CA HIS A 10 -24.87 -45.99 -28.17
C HIS A 10 -25.09 -44.47 -28.03
N CYS A 11 -25.93 -44.00 -27.11
CA CYS A 11 -26.18 -42.56 -26.92
C CYS A 11 -25.73 -42.02 -25.57
N LEU A 12 -24.89 -42.74 -24.81
CA LEU A 12 -24.35 -42.26 -23.53
C LEU A 12 -22.86 -41.85 -23.57
N GLU A 13 -22.21 -41.96 -24.75
CA GLU A 13 -20.76 -41.67 -24.87
C GLU A 13 -20.42 -40.30 -25.42
N SER A 14 -21.35 -39.37 -25.55
CA SER A 14 -21.04 -38.01 -26.07
C SER A 14 -21.74 -36.89 -25.35
N ASN A 15 -21.87 -36.98 -24.02
CA ASN A 15 -22.19 -35.80 -23.23
C ASN A 15 -20.86 -35.22 -22.71
N PRO A 16 -20.37 -34.07 -23.24
CA PRO A 16 -19.08 -33.49 -22.87
C PRO A 16 -19.03 -33.00 -21.40
N TYR A 17 -20.10 -33.19 -20.64
CA TYR A 17 -20.20 -32.82 -19.23
C TYR A 17 -20.11 -33.99 -18.22
N PHE A 18 -19.90 -35.22 -18.68
CA PHE A 18 -19.59 -36.33 -17.75
C PHE A 18 -18.07 -36.38 -17.53
N HIS A 19 -17.57 -35.50 -16.66
CA HIS A 19 -16.26 -35.73 -16.06
C HIS A 19 -16.36 -36.98 -15.20
N PRO A 20 -15.37 -37.92 -15.26
CA PRO A 20 -15.35 -39.08 -14.40
C PRO A 20 -15.44 -38.57 -12.96
N ILE A 21 -16.33 -39.17 -12.15
CA ILE A 21 -16.43 -38.91 -10.71
C ILE A 21 -15.07 -39.25 -10.13
N ILE A 22 -14.25 -38.22 -9.89
CA ILE A 22 -12.97 -38.39 -9.18
C ILE A 22 -13.34 -38.93 -7.80
N LEU A 23 -12.79 -40.08 -7.44
CA LEU A 23 -13.03 -40.69 -6.15
C LEU A 23 -12.31 -39.85 -5.09
N MET A 24 -12.97 -38.79 -4.61
CA MET A 24 -12.42 -37.87 -3.64
C MET A 24 -12.51 -38.40 -2.21
N LYS A 25 -11.49 -38.18 -1.44
CA LYS A 25 -11.51 -38.43 0.02
C LYS A 25 -12.48 -37.47 0.70
N GLN A 26 -12.96 -37.85 1.87
CA GLN A 26 -13.83 -36.96 2.66
C GLN A 26 -13.11 -35.68 3.05
N SER A 27 -11.79 -35.75 3.39
CA SER A 27 -10.98 -34.57 3.70
C SER A 27 -10.90 -33.60 2.53
N GLU A 28 -10.73 -34.08 1.29
CA GLU A 28 -10.72 -33.26 0.09
C GLU A 28 -12.07 -32.55 -0.13
N ARG A 29 -13.20 -33.27 0.05
CA ARG A 29 -14.55 -32.69 -0.06
C ARG A 29 -14.78 -31.59 0.99
N SER A 30 -14.41 -31.87 2.25
CA SER A 30 -14.53 -30.87 3.33
C SER A 30 -13.63 -29.66 3.08
N SER A 31 -12.45 -29.86 2.51
CA SER A 31 -11.54 -28.79 2.11
C SER A 31 -12.08 -27.94 0.96
N ILE A 32 -12.67 -28.58 -0.08
CA ILE A 32 -13.36 -27.87 -1.17
C ILE A 32 -14.53 -27.06 -0.60
N MET A 33 -15.35 -27.66 0.28
CA MET A 33 -16.46 -26.96 0.90
C MET A 33 -15.99 -25.74 1.69
N ARG A 34 -14.87 -25.87 2.43
CA ARG A 34 -14.26 -24.73 3.15
C ARG A 34 -13.87 -23.60 2.20
N VAL A 35 -13.13 -23.91 1.14
CA VAL A 35 -12.67 -22.92 0.16
C VAL A 35 -13.83 -22.20 -0.51
N LEU A 36 -14.88 -22.93 -0.93
CA LEU A 36 -16.06 -22.35 -1.56
C LEU A 36 -16.85 -21.47 -0.60
N THR A 37 -16.97 -21.87 0.68
CA THR A 37 -17.66 -21.08 1.71
C THR A 37 -16.90 -19.78 2.02
N ASP A 38 -15.58 -19.87 2.19
CA ASP A 38 -14.78 -18.66 2.44
C ASP A 38 -14.85 -17.67 1.26
N LEU A 39 -14.88 -18.20 0.04
CA LEU A 39 -14.92 -17.37 -1.16
C LEU A 39 -16.24 -16.57 -1.26
N ILE A 40 -17.39 -17.24 -1.07
CA ILE A 40 -18.70 -16.58 -1.11
C ILE A 40 -18.88 -15.56 0.04
N GLN A 41 -18.20 -15.78 1.15
CA GLN A 41 -18.29 -14.89 2.31
C GLN A 41 -17.24 -13.79 2.30
N ALA A 42 -16.34 -13.76 1.32
CA ALA A 42 -15.15 -12.92 1.33
C ALA A 42 -15.46 -11.42 1.41
N ASP A 43 -16.43 -10.94 0.66
CA ASP A 43 -16.84 -9.52 0.63
C ASP A 43 -18.02 -9.19 1.55
N GLY A 44 -18.62 -10.22 2.20
CA GLY A 44 -19.77 -10.08 3.08
C GLY A 44 -21.10 -9.85 2.36
N ILE A 45 -21.14 -9.94 1.03
CA ILE A 45 -22.32 -9.81 0.19
C ILE A 45 -22.55 -11.14 -0.52
N ILE A 46 -23.73 -11.71 -0.41
CA ILE A 46 -24.05 -12.98 -1.09
C ILE A 46 -25.08 -12.68 -2.18
N ASP A 47 -24.66 -12.81 -3.45
CA ASP A 47 -25.55 -12.68 -4.59
C ASP A 47 -26.29 -14.00 -4.89
N THR A 48 -27.51 -13.91 -5.44
CA THR A 48 -28.31 -15.11 -5.80
C THR A 48 -27.60 -15.99 -6.81
N ARG A 49 -26.86 -15.41 -7.74
CA ARG A 49 -26.10 -16.12 -8.78
C ARG A 49 -24.92 -16.91 -8.22
N GLU A 50 -24.30 -16.39 -7.16
CA GLU A 50 -23.24 -17.11 -6.42
C GLU A 50 -23.82 -18.32 -5.71
N ILE A 51 -25.01 -18.21 -5.10
CA ILE A 51 -25.69 -19.35 -4.47
C ILE A 51 -26.03 -20.41 -5.50
N GLU A 52 -26.56 -20.03 -6.65
CA GLU A 52 -26.87 -20.97 -7.75
C GLU A 52 -25.61 -21.67 -8.26
N CYS A 53 -24.51 -20.93 -8.42
CA CYS A 53 -23.21 -21.49 -8.80
C CYS A 53 -22.69 -22.43 -7.73
N LEU A 54 -22.73 -22.06 -6.45
CA LEU A 54 -22.34 -22.90 -5.32
C LEU A 54 -23.10 -24.23 -5.30
N GLU A 55 -24.43 -24.21 -5.44
CA GLU A 55 -25.24 -25.44 -5.44
C GLU A 55 -24.90 -26.35 -6.64
N SER A 56 -24.58 -25.76 -7.80
CA SER A 56 -24.05 -26.52 -8.93
C SER A 56 -22.71 -27.18 -8.60
N LEU A 57 -21.79 -26.44 -7.97
CA LEU A 57 -20.49 -26.98 -7.54
C LEU A 57 -20.63 -28.04 -6.43
N ARG A 58 -21.55 -27.86 -5.49
CA ARG A 58 -21.86 -28.87 -4.47
C ARG A 58 -22.28 -30.18 -5.11
N THR A 59 -23.13 -30.10 -6.14
CA THR A 59 -23.57 -31.27 -6.90
C THR A 59 -22.42 -31.90 -7.67
N LYS A 60 -21.62 -31.08 -8.38
CA LYS A 60 -20.46 -31.53 -9.17
C LYS A 60 -19.43 -32.27 -8.34
N TYR A 61 -19.11 -31.80 -7.15
CA TYR A 61 -18.13 -32.42 -6.24
C TYR A 61 -18.75 -33.44 -5.28
N GLY A 62 -20.06 -33.67 -5.36
CA GLY A 62 -20.75 -34.59 -4.47
C GLY A 62 -20.65 -34.23 -2.99
N LEU A 63 -20.63 -32.92 -2.69
CA LEU A 63 -20.52 -32.40 -1.32
C LEU A 63 -21.78 -32.71 -0.53
N ARG A 64 -21.61 -33.26 0.65
CA ARG A 64 -22.69 -33.71 1.54
C ARG A 64 -22.75 -32.79 2.76
N LYS A 65 -23.86 -32.89 3.51
CA LYS A 65 -24.01 -32.16 4.76
C LYS A 65 -22.93 -32.48 5.80
N ASP A 66 -22.43 -33.69 5.81
CA ASP A 66 -21.33 -34.09 6.70
C ASP A 66 -20.00 -33.35 6.33
N ASP A 67 -19.76 -33.16 5.03
CA ASP A 67 -18.60 -32.40 4.56
C ASP A 67 -18.69 -30.92 4.97
N GLU A 68 -19.91 -30.34 4.95
CA GLU A 68 -20.20 -29.00 5.41
C GLU A 68 -19.95 -28.84 6.92
N VAL A 69 -20.49 -29.76 7.73
CA VAL A 69 -20.28 -29.76 9.18
C VAL A 69 -18.78 -29.90 9.52
N GLN A 70 -18.08 -30.77 8.82
CA GLN A 70 -16.63 -30.96 9.04
C GLN A 70 -15.82 -29.75 8.59
N SER A 71 -16.23 -29.06 7.53
CA SER A 71 -15.50 -27.89 6.99
C SER A 71 -15.45 -26.72 7.99
N VAL A 72 -16.41 -26.61 8.91
CA VAL A 72 -16.43 -25.57 9.94
C VAL A 72 -15.21 -25.60 10.86
N SER A 73 -14.65 -26.79 11.10
CA SER A 73 -13.44 -26.97 11.91
C SER A 73 -12.13 -26.84 11.10
N TYR A 74 -12.22 -26.65 9.79
CA TYR A 74 -11.04 -26.47 8.93
C TYR A 74 -10.68 -24.99 8.81
N SER A 75 -9.42 -24.66 9.04
CA SER A 75 -8.90 -23.37 8.61
C SER A 75 -8.66 -23.37 7.09
N LEU A 76 -8.60 -22.20 6.48
CA LEU A 76 -8.23 -22.05 5.07
C LEU A 76 -6.83 -22.65 4.81
N ALA A 77 -5.88 -22.43 5.72
CA ALA A 77 -4.54 -23.01 5.64
C ALA A 77 -4.59 -24.54 5.53
N ARG A 78 -5.33 -25.20 6.42
CA ARG A 78 -5.50 -26.64 6.41
C ARG A 78 -6.18 -27.13 5.12
N ALA A 79 -7.22 -26.43 4.68
CA ALA A 79 -7.94 -26.80 3.47
C ALA A 79 -7.06 -26.71 2.21
N LEU A 80 -6.27 -25.65 2.08
CA LEU A 80 -5.37 -25.46 0.95
C LEU A 80 -4.16 -26.42 0.99
N ASP A 81 -3.65 -26.73 2.17
CA ASP A 81 -2.59 -27.73 2.34
C ASP A 81 -3.08 -29.13 1.88
N GLU A 82 -4.23 -29.58 2.35
CA GLU A 82 -4.86 -30.83 1.92
C GLU A 82 -5.08 -30.87 0.40
N LEU A 83 -5.62 -29.80 -0.18
CA LEU A 83 -5.91 -29.70 -1.61
C LEU A 83 -4.63 -29.59 -2.46
N SER A 84 -3.55 -29.04 -1.92
CA SER A 84 -2.26 -28.97 -2.62
C SER A 84 -1.67 -30.38 -2.86
N GLN A 85 -2.00 -31.33 -2.00
CA GLN A 85 -1.60 -32.73 -2.11
C GLN A 85 -2.56 -33.59 -2.96
N ALA A 86 -3.69 -33.02 -3.40
CA ALA A 86 -4.66 -33.72 -4.21
C ALA A 86 -4.17 -33.92 -5.65
N ASP A 87 -4.88 -34.76 -6.39
CA ASP A 87 -4.59 -35.02 -7.80
C ASP A 87 -4.52 -33.74 -8.63
N GLU A 88 -3.57 -33.63 -9.56
CA GLU A 88 -3.35 -32.46 -10.39
C GLU A 88 -4.59 -32.08 -11.22
N GLN A 89 -5.32 -33.07 -11.71
CA GLN A 89 -6.53 -32.83 -12.47
C GLN A 89 -7.62 -32.21 -11.59
N LEU A 90 -7.79 -32.71 -10.36
CA LEU A 90 -8.71 -32.10 -9.38
C LEU A 90 -8.34 -30.65 -9.08
N ARG A 91 -7.05 -30.36 -8.84
CA ARG A 91 -6.58 -29.00 -8.58
C ARG A 91 -6.87 -28.05 -9.74
N ARG A 92 -6.62 -28.46 -10.98
CA ARG A 92 -6.90 -27.66 -12.19
C ARG A 92 -8.40 -27.40 -12.37
N ILE A 93 -9.23 -28.42 -12.16
CA ILE A 93 -10.69 -28.29 -12.26
C ILE A 93 -11.19 -27.32 -11.18
N LEU A 94 -10.73 -27.50 -9.95
CA LEU A 94 -11.13 -26.63 -8.82
C LEU A 94 -10.71 -25.18 -9.06
N LEU A 95 -9.51 -24.93 -9.57
CA LEU A 95 -9.07 -23.57 -9.93
C LEU A 95 -9.99 -22.90 -10.98
N SER A 96 -10.40 -23.67 -11.99
CA SER A 96 -11.36 -23.16 -12.98
C SER A 96 -12.72 -22.86 -12.37
N ASP A 97 -13.18 -23.71 -11.46
CA ASP A 97 -14.49 -23.56 -10.83
C ASP A 97 -14.55 -22.39 -9.84
N VAL A 98 -13.50 -22.22 -9.02
CA VAL A 98 -13.44 -21.06 -8.10
C VAL A 98 -13.34 -19.73 -8.85
N MET A 99 -12.64 -19.70 -10.00
CA MET A 99 -12.64 -18.53 -10.89
C MET A 99 -14.03 -18.26 -11.47
N SER A 100 -14.76 -19.31 -11.84
CA SER A 100 -16.13 -19.17 -12.35
C SER A 100 -17.10 -18.70 -11.28
N LEU A 101 -16.91 -19.14 -10.04
CA LEU A 101 -17.71 -18.71 -8.89
C LEU A 101 -17.53 -17.22 -8.60
N THR A 102 -16.29 -16.73 -8.48
CA THR A 102 -16.00 -15.31 -8.27
C THR A 102 -16.49 -14.39 -9.40
N MET A 103 -16.75 -14.93 -10.58
CA MET A 103 -17.22 -14.17 -11.74
C MET A 103 -18.71 -14.41 -12.04
N SER A 104 -19.43 -15.13 -11.20
CA SER A 104 -20.82 -15.52 -11.45
C SER A 104 -21.78 -14.33 -11.52
N ASP A 105 -21.48 -13.27 -10.80
CA ASP A 105 -22.23 -12.01 -10.76
C ASP A 105 -21.67 -10.95 -11.75
N ASN A 106 -20.62 -11.28 -12.52
CA ASN A 106 -19.84 -10.40 -13.39
C ASN A 106 -19.01 -9.33 -12.66
N TYR A 107 -18.75 -9.51 -11.39
CA TYR A 107 -17.93 -8.62 -10.59
C TYR A 107 -17.06 -9.48 -9.64
N CYS A 108 -15.80 -9.15 -9.53
CA CYS A 108 -14.90 -9.75 -8.55
C CYS A 108 -14.51 -8.67 -7.54
N ALA A 109 -14.96 -8.81 -6.32
CA ALA A 109 -14.60 -7.92 -5.22
C ALA A 109 -13.11 -8.06 -4.89
N ARG A 110 -12.54 -7.05 -4.22
CA ARG A 110 -11.13 -7.08 -3.83
C ARG A 110 -10.82 -8.25 -2.88
N GLU A 111 -11.70 -8.47 -1.94
CA GLU A 111 -11.64 -9.52 -0.93
C GLU A 111 -11.65 -10.91 -1.58
N GLU A 112 -12.50 -11.12 -2.55
CA GLU A 112 -12.56 -12.35 -3.36
C GLU A 112 -11.29 -12.53 -4.20
N ALA A 113 -10.78 -11.46 -4.83
CA ALA A 113 -9.56 -11.49 -5.61
C ALA A 113 -8.33 -11.84 -4.75
N LEU A 114 -8.27 -11.37 -3.51
CA LEU A 114 -7.22 -11.72 -2.54
C LEU A 114 -7.29 -13.20 -2.15
N LEU A 115 -8.48 -13.69 -1.89
CA LEU A 115 -8.68 -15.10 -1.57
C LEU A 115 -8.37 -15.98 -2.78
N LEU A 116 -8.79 -15.58 -3.98
CA LEU A 116 -8.47 -16.27 -5.23
C LEU A 116 -6.95 -16.27 -5.50
N LEU A 117 -6.23 -15.18 -5.18
CA LEU A 117 -4.77 -15.13 -5.24
C LEU A 117 -4.15 -16.22 -4.36
N ALA A 118 -4.66 -16.41 -3.12
CA ALA A 118 -4.17 -17.44 -2.21
C ALA A 118 -4.46 -18.86 -2.76
N ILE A 119 -5.69 -19.12 -3.20
CA ILE A 119 -6.10 -20.39 -3.76
C ILE A 119 -5.23 -20.76 -4.97
N ARG A 120 -5.08 -19.83 -5.93
CA ARG A 120 -4.24 -20.03 -7.11
C ARG A 120 -2.78 -20.30 -6.74
N SER A 121 -2.23 -19.54 -5.82
CA SER A 121 -0.83 -19.69 -5.42
C SER A 121 -0.54 -21.04 -4.76
N CYS A 122 -1.50 -21.57 -3.98
CA CYS A 122 -1.34 -22.83 -3.28
C CYS A 122 -1.68 -24.08 -4.14
N LEU A 123 -2.59 -23.94 -5.11
CA LEU A 123 -3.04 -25.09 -5.92
C LEU A 123 -2.36 -25.18 -7.29
N ASP A 124 -1.77 -24.10 -7.80
CA ASP A 124 -1.01 -24.14 -9.04
C ASP A 124 0.28 -24.94 -8.84
N PRO A 125 0.50 -26.04 -9.59
CA PRO A 125 1.70 -26.86 -9.45
C PRO A 125 3.02 -26.11 -9.62
N ALA A 126 3.03 -25.04 -10.40
CA ALA A 126 4.23 -24.23 -10.62
C ALA A 126 4.60 -23.38 -9.40
N LEU A 127 3.68 -23.14 -8.47
CA LEU A 127 3.80 -22.20 -7.37
C LEU A 127 3.66 -22.82 -5.99
N SER A 128 2.91 -23.94 -5.89
CA SER A 128 2.53 -24.56 -4.61
C SER A 128 3.71 -24.97 -3.73
N ALA A 129 4.89 -25.19 -4.32
CA ALA A 129 6.10 -25.49 -3.55
C ALA A 129 6.62 -24.30 -2.71
N ARG A 130 6.21 -23.05 -3.04
CA ARG A 130 6.70 -21.81 -2.42
C ARG A 130 5.60 -20.97 -1.80
N ALA A 131 4.35 -21.35 -2.01
CA ALA A 131 3.20 -20.62 -1.52
C ALA A 131 2.44 -21.45 -0.49
N ARG A 132 2.09 -20.82 0.63
CA ARG A 132 1.26 -21.43 1.66
C ARG A 132 0.41 -20.38 2.35
N VAL A 133 -0.69 -20.81 2.93
CA VAL A 133 -1.53 -19.95 3.75
C VAL A 133 -1.27 -20.23 5.22
N LEU A 134 -1.21 -19.16 6.00
CA LEU A 134 -1.19 -19.18 7.45
C LEU A 134 -2.56 -18.77 7.95
N SER A 135 -3.13 -19.52 8.88
CA SER A 135 -4.35 -19.15 9.58
C SER A 135 -4.02 -18.88 11.04
N VAL A 136 -4.10 -17.62 11.45
CA VAL A 136 -3.66 -17.16 12.77
C VAL A 136 -4.85 -16.65 13.56
N ARG A 137 -5.05 -17.09 14.80
CA ARG A 137 -6.09 -16.55 15.68
C ARG A 137 -5.87 -15.07 15.93
N SER A 138 -6.88 -14.28 15.61
CA SER A 138 -6.73 -12.86 15.30
C SER A 138 -6.96 -11.92 16.47
N ALA A 139 -6.99 -12.35 17.71
CA ALA A 139 -7.37 -11.47 18.82
C ALA A 139 -6.55 -10.15 18.95
N GLU A 140 -5.38 -10.06 18.30
CA GLU A 140 -4.49 -8.91 18.41
C GLU A 140 -3.84 -8.45 17.09
N LEU A 141 -4.10 -9.14 15.98
CA LEU A 141 -3.44 -8.87 14.70
C LEU A 141 -4.38 -8.13 13.75
N GLY A 142 -4.28 -6.83 13.70
CA GLY A 142 -4.97 -6.04 12.69
C GLY A 142 -4.09 -5.83 11.48
N PHE A 143 -4.33 -6.57 10.42
CA PHE A 143 -3.74 -6.37 9.11
C PHE A 143 -4.80 -5.86 8.16
N GLU A 144 -4.51 -4.83 7.40
CA GLU A 144 -5.36 -4.40 6.31
C GLU A 144 -5.11 -5.25 5.06
N PRO A 145 -6.15 -5.65 4.32
CA PRO A 145 -5.98 -6.41 3.06
C PRO A 145 -5.21 -5.64 1.97
N SER A 146 -4.99 -4.35 2.18
CA SER A 146 -4.21 -3.49 1.28
C SER A 146 -2.70 -3.53 1.51
N GLN A 147 -2.18 -4.44 2.33
CA GLN A 147 -0.78 -4.41 2.71
C GLN A 147 -0.04 -5.67 2.29
N MET A 148 1.18 -5.46 1.78
CA MET A 148 2.13 -6.50 1.44
C MET A 148 3.38 -6.34 2.29
N LEU A 149 3.66 -7.34 3.14
CA LEU A 149 4.82 -7.33 4.01
C LEU A 149 5.95 -8.15 3.41
N TYR A 150 7.17 -7.66 3.59
CA TYR A 150 8.34 -8.51 3.51
C TYR A 150 8.61 -9.11 4.90
N VAL A 151 8.77 -10.42 4.94
CA VAL A 151 9.03 -11.18 6.18
C VAL A 151 10.14 -12.20 5.97
N GLU A 152 10.89 -12.47 7.04
CA GLU A 152 11.95 -13.47 7.09
C GLU A 152 12.16 -13.93 8.53
N SER A 153 12.50 -15.19 8.75
CA SER A 153 12.83 -15.71 10.08
C SER A 153 14.25 -15.33 10.50
N GLU A 154 15.16 -15.32 9.55
CA GLU A 154 16.55 -14.91 9.73
C GLU A 154 16.91 -13.83 8.71
N TYR A 155 17.78 -12.92 9.09
CA TYR A 155 18.16 -11.79 8.25
C TYR A 155 18.91 -12.26 7.01
N ASP A 156 18.34 -11.96 5.84
CA ASP A 156 18.97 -12.16 4.54
C ASP A 156 19.58 -10.87 4.01
N ALA A 157 20.90 -10.80 3.99
CA ALA A 157 21.63 -9.58 3.63
C ALA A 157 21.42 -9.21 2.15
N GLU A 158 21.23 -10.18 1.26
CA GLU A 158 21.03 -9.94 -0.16
C GLU A 158 19.66 -9.35 -0.44
N ALA A 159 18.58 -10.00 0.05
CA ALA A 159 17.21 -9.54 -0.12
C ALA A 159 17.01 -8.16 0.54
N ASN A 160 17.50 -7.95 1.76
CA ASN A 160 17.43 -6.66 2.44
C ASN A 160 18.24 -5.59 1.71
N GLY A 161 19.41 -5.93 1.15
CA GLY A 161 20.21 -5.04 0.31
C GLY A 161 19.49 -4.66 -0.99
N GLN A 162 18.80 -5.60 -1.63
CA GLN A 162 17.96 -5.32 -2.82
C GLN A 162 16.80 -4.39 -2.48
N ILE A 163 16.06 -4.67 -1.40
CA ILE A 163 14.95 -3.81 -0.96
C ILE A 163 15.46 -2.39 -0.68
N GLY A 164 16.59 -2.25 0.03
CA GLY A 164 17.17 -0.93 0.33
C GLY A 164 17.49 -0.12 -0.93
N ARG A 165 18.03 -0.77 -1.97
CA ARG A 165 18.34 -0.11 -3.26
C ARG A 165 17.09 0.17 -4.11
N CYS A 166 16.13 -0.76 -4.12
CA CYS A 166 14.97 -0.75 -5.02
C CYS A 166 13.67 -0.35 -4.32
N TYR A 167 13.71 0.18 -3.08
CA TYR A 167 12.52 0.42 -2.27
C TYR A 167 11.43 1.23 -3.00
N ARG A 168 11.82 2.28 -3.73
CA ARG A 168 10.89 3.13 -4.49
C ARG A 168 10.20 2.36 -5.62
N ALA A 169 10.98 1.56 -6.37
CA ALA A 169 10.44 0.75 -7.45
C ALA A 169 9.47 -0.31 -6.90
N ILE A 170 9.84 -1.00 -5.83
CA ILE A 170 9.00 -1.99 -5.15
C ILE A 170 7.70 -1.33 -4.66
N SER A 171 7.80 -0.18 -3.97
CA SER A 171 6.63 0.55 -3.48
C SER A 171 5.71 1.03 -4.61
N ALA A 172 6.27 1.42 -5.77
CA ALA A 172 5.49 1.83 -6.93
C ALA A 172 4.71 0.64 -7.53
N GLU A 173 5.38 -0.50 -7.73
CA GLU A 173 4.74 -1.73 -8.24
C GLU A 173 3.60 -2.19 -7.33
N VAL A 174 3.83 -2.22 -6.03
CA VAL A 174 2.84 -2.63 -5.04
C VAL A 174 1.63 -1.69 -5.06
N ARG A 175 1.86 -0.37 -5.16
CA ARG A 175 0.78 0.63 -5.22
C ARG A 175 -0.06 0.56 -6.47
N ILE A 176 0.51 0.21 -7.62
CA ILE A 176 -0.25 0.02 -8.87
C ILE A 176 -1.34 -1.04 -8.67
N ALA A 177 -1.06 -2.07 -7.90
CA ALA A 177 -2.01 -3.12 -7.54
C ALA A 177 -2.87 -2.78 -6.31
N GLY A 178 -2.76 -1.58 -5.76
CA GLY A 178 -3.54 -1.14 -4.60
C GLY A 178 -3.04 -1.70 -3.27
N PHE A 179 -1.75 -2.01 -3.17
CA PHE A 179 -1.13 -2.43 -1.90
C PHE A 179 -0.14 -1.38 -1.40
N ASP A 180 0.11 -1.38 -0.10
CA ASP A 180 1.20 -0.68 0.54
C ASP A 180 2.30 -1.64 0.94
N PHE A 181 3.54 -1.35 0.53
CA PHE A 181 4.68 -2.19 0.88
C PHE A 181 5.18 -1.88 2.27
N VAL A 182 5.20 -2.88 3.12
CA VAL A 182 5.67 -2.76 4.50
C VAL A 182 7.01 -3.43 4.68
N TYR A 183 8.03 -2.62 4.93
CA TYR A 183 9.39 -3.04 5.18
C TYR A 183 10.06 -2.11 6.17
N ILE A 184 10.75 -2.65 7.17
CA ILE A 184 11.47 -1.88 8.19
C ILE A 184 12.95 -2.26 8.18
N PRO A 185 13.77 -1.58 7.37
CA PRO A 185 15.21 -1.83 7.37
C PRO A 185 15.85 -1.17 8.59
N LYS A 186 16.86 -1.81 9.17
CA LYS A 186 17.76 -1.24 10.18
C LYS A 186 17.05 -0.43 11.26
N VAL A 187 16.12 -1.08 11.97
CA VAL A 187 15.22 -0.46 12.95
C VAL A 187 15.95 0.48 13.92
N ALA A 188 17.13 0.07 14.44
CA ALA A 188 17.91 0.88 15.36
C ALA A 188 18.38 2.20 14.73
N GLU A 189 18.81 2.19 13.47
CA GLU A 189 19.26 3.40 12.76
C GLU A 189 18.11 4.40 12.58
N HIS A 190 16.89 3.92 12.30
CA HIS A 190 15.74 4.79 12.15
C HIS A 190 15.39 5.58 13.40
N TYR A 191 15.55 4.94 14.57
CA TYR A 191 15.22 5.58 15.84
C TYR A 191 16.38 6.33 16.48
N ALA A 192 17.62 6.12 16.02
CA ALA A 192 18.80 6.78 16.56
C ALA A 192 18.73 8.31 16.39
N HIS A 193 18.11 8.78 15.33
CA HIS A 193 18.05 10.21 14.99
C HIS A 193 16.87 10.96 15.63
N ILE A 194 15.92 10.26 16.23
CA ILE A 194 14.73 10.90 16.83
C ILE A 194 15.01 11.11 18.32
N ALA A 195 14.81 12.33 18.81
CA ALA A 195 14.98 12.64 20.23
C ALA A 195 14.05 11.78 21.10
N GLU A 196 14.56 11.26 22.21
CA GLU A 196 13.78 10.37 23.11
C GLU A 196 12.48 11.02 23.60
N GLY A 197 12.51 12.32 23.91
CA GLY A 197 11.33 13.07 24.31
C GLY A 197 10.25 13.14 23.22
N THR A 198 10.65 13.22 21.95
CA THR A 198 9.72 13.18 20.81
C THR A 198 9.08 11.81 20.66
N LEU A 199 9.88 10.73 20.75
CA LEU A 199 9.37 9.37 20.74
C LEU A 199 8.40 9.13 21.90
N LEU A 200 8.73 9.64 23.07
CA LEU A 200 7.89 9.52 24.27
C LEU A 200 6.56 10.25 24.11
N ALA A 201 6.58 11.46 23.55
CA ALA A 201 5.36 12.21 23.27
C ALA A 201 4.45 11.49 22.26
N ILE A 202 5.02 10.96 21.18
CA ILE A 202 4.28 10.21 20.15
C ILE A 202 3.70 8.93 20.74
N THR A 203 4.51 8.13 21.43
CA THR A 203 4.05 6.87 22.04
C THR A 203 3.04 7.11 23.15
N GLY A 204 3.19 8.16 23.95
CA GLY A 204 2.21 8.58 24.97
C GLY A 204 0.87 8.97 24.36
N PHE A 205 0.87 9.67 23.24
CA PHE A 205 -0.36 9.98 22.50
C PHE A 205 -1.04 8.72 21.95
N LEU A 206 -0.28 7.78 21.40
CA LEU A 206 -0.80 6.54 20.83
C LEU A 206 -1.26 5.53 21.90
N TYR A 207 -0.62 5.54 23.06
CA TYR A 207 -0.89 4.64 24.17
C TYR A 207 -1.19 5.38 25.48
N PRO A 208 -2.26 6.16 25.56
CA PRO A 208 -2.54 7.04 26.72
C PRO A 208 -2.76 6.30 28.04
N LYS A 209 -2.98 4.99 27.99
CA LYS A 209 -3.16 4.14 29.18
C LYS A 209 -1.90 3.45 29.66
N VAL A 210 -0.78 3.61 28.95
CA VAL A 210 0.52 3.00 29.31
C VAL A 210 1.34 4.01 30.09
N SER A 211 1.97 3.56 31.19
CA SER A 211 2.80 4.44 31.99
C SER A 211 4.05 4.91 31.23
N GLU A 212 4.47 6.13 31.50
CA GLU A 212 5.65 6.75 30.88
C GLU A 212 6.92 5.91 31.05
N ASP A 213 7.12 5.28 32.22
CA ASP A 213 8.27 4.41 32.45
C ASP A 213 8.28 3.17 31.58
N ARG A 214 7.10 2.62 31.29
CA ARG A 214 6.96 1.50 30.36
C ARG A 214 7.22 1.93 28.92
N LEU A 215 6.74 3.09 28.52
CA LEU A 215 7.01 3.67 27.20
C LEU A 215 8.51 3.94 27.00
N LYS A 216 9.20 4.50 28.01
CA LYS A 216 10.66 4.70 27.98
C LYS A 216 11.42 3.39 27.81
N LYS A 217 10.98 2.30 28.46
CA LYS A 217 11.59 0.97 28.29
C LYS A 217 11.41 0.46 26.85
N VAL A 218 10.22 0.57 26.30
CA VAL A 218 9.92 0.15 24.93
C VAL A 218 10.75 0.96 23.91
N ILE A 219 10.83 2.28 24.08
CA ILE A 219 11.63 3.15 23.21
C ILE A 219 13.11 2.77 23.26
N ARG A 220 13.63 2.45 24.44
CA ARG A 220 15.01 2.02 24.62
C ARG A 220 15.26 0.68 23.91
N GLN A 221 14.36 -0.29 24.07
CA GLN A 221 14.42 -1.56 23.37
C GLN A 221 14.37 -1.40 21.85
N LEU A 222 13.50 -0.50 21.34
CA LEU A 222 13.42 -0.21 19.90
C LEU A 222 14.74 0.34 19.35
N ARG A 223 15.46 1.16 20.11
CA ARG A 223 16.75 1.71 19.70
C ARG A 223 17.89 0.69 19.72
N GLU A 224 17.75 -0.36 20.51
CA GLU A 224 18.72 -1.44 20.62
C GLU A 224 18.45 -2.60 19.63
N LEU A 225 17.26 -2.62 19.00
CA LEU A 225 16.87 -3.68 18.09
C LEU A 225 17.60 -3.56 16.75
N THR A 226 18.31 -4.61 16.37
CA THR A 226 18.76 -4.79 14.99
C THR A 226 17.62 -5.29 14.11
N THR A 227 17.76 -5.20 12.78
CA THR A 227 16.78 -5.76 11.84
C THR A 227 16.59 -7.26 12.07
N GLU A 228 17.69 -7.99 12.32
CA GLU A 228 17.66 -9.42 12.62
C GLU A 228 16.90 -9.73 13.92
N ALA A 229 17.17 -8.97 14.99
CA ALA A 229 16.47 -9.14 16.27
C ALA A 229 14.97 -8.80 16.11
N PHE A 230 14.64 -7.79 15.32
CA PHE A 230 13.27 -7.43 15.03
C PHE A 230 12.54 -8.55 14.26
N CYS A 231 13.15 -9.06 13.19
CA CYS A 231 12.57 -10.18 12.41
C CYS A 231 12.34 -11.41 13.29
N ARG A 232 13.34 -11.85 14.04
CA ARG A 232 13.24 -13.03 14.92
C ARG A 232 12.22 -12.86 16.03
N GLN A 233 12.27 -11.76 16.77
CA GLN A 233 11.48 -11.63 18.02
C GLN A 233 10.08 -11.11 17.80
N HIS A 234 9.86 -10.27 16.79
CA HIS A 234 8.63 -9.52 16.64
C HIS A 234 7.79 -10.00 15.46
N LEU A 235 8.40 -10.27 14.31
CA LEU A 235 7.65 -10.77 13.16
C LEU A 235 7.39 -12.26 13.27
N ALA A 236 8.44 -13.06 13.49
CA ALA A 236 8.31 -14.52 13.56
C ALA A 236 7.37 -14.95 14.70
N ASP A 237 7.53 -14.38 15.89
CA ASP A 237 6.72 -14.73 17.05
C ASP A 237 5.28 -14.29 16.95
N LYS A 238 5.05 -13.05 16.53
CA LYS A 238 3.71 -12.46 16.44
C LYS A 238 2.90 -13.00 15.27
N LEU A 239 3.57 -13.42 14.21
CA LEU A 239 2.91 -13.94 13.00
C LEU A 239 2.82 -15.48 12.98
N GLY A 240 3.23 -16.16 14.05
CA GLY A 240 3.22 -17.63 14.09
C GLY A 240 4.26 -18.26 13.16
N LEU A 241 5.25 -17.49 12.65
CA LEU A 241 6.28 -17.99 11.75
C LEU A 241 7.19 -19.04 12.40
N ARG A 242 7.29 -19.03 13.73
CA ARG A 242 8.02 -20.07 14.50
C ARG A 242 7.39 -21.44 14.34
N GLU A 243 6.08 -21.53 14.31
CA GLU A 243 5.37 -22.81 14.16
C GLU A 243 5.59 -23.43 12.79
N LEU A 244 5.97 -22.59 11.81
CA LEU A 244 6.26 -23.03 10.45
C LEU A 244 7.73 -23.40 10.22
N GLY A 245 8.57 -23.23 11.25
CA GLY A 245 10.00 -23.39 11.12
C GLY A 245 10.68 -22.17 10.49
N THR A 246 11.85 -22.40 9.88
CA THR A 246 12.61 -21.33 9.22
C THR A 246 11.93 -20.92 7.93
N VAL A 247 11.69 -19.63 7.77
CA VAL A 247 11.13 -19.02 6.56
C VAL A 247 12.19 -18.10 5.96
N GLY A 248 12.53 -18.35 4.70
CA GLY A 248 13.43 -17.48 3.93
C GLY A 248 12.75 -16.13 3.57
N PRO A 249 13.40 -15.30 2.75
CA PRO A 249 12.82 -14.08 2.23
C PRO A 249 11.45 -14.33 1.60
N SER A 250 10.41 -13.69 2.11
CA SER A 250 9.03 -13.98 1.72
C SER A 250 8.17 -12.73 1.66
N LEU A 251 7.16 -12.75 0.82
CA LEU A 251 6.07 -11.77 0.82
C LEU A 251 4.87 -12.36 1.54
N MET A 252 4.24 -11.55 2.37
CA MET A 252 3.05 -11.92 3.13
C MET A 252 1.91 -10.92 2.87
N VAL A 253 0.74 -11.43 2.53
CA VAL A 253 -0.46 -10.64 2.23
C VAL A 253 -1.64 -11.20 3.01
N LYS A 254 -2.42 -10.35 3.69
CA LYS A 254 -3.69 -10.78 4.27
C LYS A 254 -4.70 -11.02 3.16
N VAL A 255 -5.28 -12.22 3.12
CA VAL A 255 -6.22 -12.63 2.07
C VAL A 255 -7.67 -12.76 2.55
N GLY A 256 -7.92 -12.57 3.82
CA GLY A 256 -9.26 -12.57 4.38
C GLY A 256 -9.29 -13.07 5.82
N ASP A 257 -10.47 -13.12 6.37
CA ASP A 257 -10.76 -13.67 7.68
C ASP A 257 -11.74 -14.84 7.52
N SER A 258 -11.58 -15.87 8.34
CA SER A 258 -12.45 -17.05 8.36
C SER A 258 -12.95 -17.31 9.78
N ILE A 259 -14.11 -17.97 9.93
CA ILE A 259 -14.59 -18.46 11.21
C ILE A 259 -14.26 -19.96 11.29
N VAL A 260 -13.46 -20.34 12.28
CA VAL A 260 -13.07 -21.72 12.56
C VAL A 260 -13.47 -22.04 14.00
N ASP A 261 -14.31 -23.05 14.19
CA ASP A 261 -14.83 -23.42 15.51
C ASP A 261 -15.34 -22.22 16.33
N HIS A 262 -16.08 -21.31 15.67
CA HIS A 262 -16.63 -20.07 16.26
C HIS A 262 -15.61 -19.01 16.64
N GLU A 263 -14.32 -19.17 16.28
CA GLU A 263 -13.28 -18.18 16.48
C GLU A 263 -12.89 -17.50 15.18
N MET A 264 -12.62 -16.19 15.25
CA MET A 264 -12.10 -15.44 14.10
C MET A 264 -10.65 -15.76 13.85
N VAL A 265 -10.33 -16.15 12.63
CA VAL A 265 -8.99 -16.51 12.18
C VAL A 265 -8.62 -15.63 10.97
N ALA A 266 -7.49 -14.94 11.06
CA ALA A 266 -6.94 -14.18 9.95
C ALA A 266 -6.10 -15.10 9.05
N ASN A 267 -6.32 -15.05 7.75
CA ASN A 267 -5.61 -15.83 6.76
C ASN A 267 -4.59 -14.98 6.02
N PHE A 268 -3.35 -15.46 5.93
CA PHE A 268 -2.24 -14.81 5.26
C PHE A 268 -1.66 -15.72 4.20
N LEU A 269 -1.56 -15.22 2.98
CA LEU A 269 -0.75 -15.85 1.95
C LEU A 269 0.72 -15.50 2.18
N LEU A 270 1.56 -16.51 2.30
CA LEU A 270 3.01 -16.41 2.36
C LEU A 270 3.59 -16.99 1.08
N ILE A 271 4.44 -16.21 0.40
CA ILE A 271 5.13 -16.63 -0.84
C ILE A 271 6.63 -16.45 -0.63
N GLU A 272 7.38 -17.55 -0.63
CA GLU A 272 8.84 -17.53 -0.60
C GLU A 272 9.40 -16.98 -1.91
N LEU A 273 10.35 -16.06 -1.81
CA LEU A 273 10.99 -15.43 -2.95
C LEU A 273 12.13 -16.33 -3.47
N ASP A 274 12.15 -16.51 -4.79
CA ASP A 274 13.22 -17.18 -5.49
C ASP A 274 13.83 -16.22 -6.49
N GLY A 275 14.75 -15.42 -6.01
CA GLY A 275 15.42 -14.40 -6.80
C GLY A 275 15.13 -12.97 -6.36
N PRO A 276 15.22 -11.99 -7.27
CA PRO A 276 15.07 -10.58 -6.93
C PRO A 276 13.72 -10.24 -6.32
N VAL A 277 13.72 -9.51 -5.20
CA VAL A 277 12.50 -9.14 -4.46
C VAL A 277 11.48 -8.41 -5.35
N ILE A 278 11.95 -7.53 -6.24
CA ILE A 278 11.06 -6.77 -7.14
C ILE A 278 10.34 -7.68 -8.13
N GLU A 279 10.98 -8.74 -8.60
CA GLU A 279 10.36 -9.72 -9.50
C GLU A 279 9.31 -10.55 -8.77
N GLY A 280 9.59 -10.95 -7.54
CA GLY A 280 8.61 -11.59 -6.68
C GLY A 280 7.39 -10.72 -6.40
N VAL A 281 7.62 -9.43 -6.12
CA VAL A 281 6.53 -8.45 -5.95
C VAL A 281 5.68 -8.35 -7.22
N ARG A 282 6.31 -8.20 -8.40
CA ARG A 282 5.60 -8.15 -9.68
C ARG A 282 4.77 -9.41 -9.93
N ALA A 283 5.36 -10.57 -9.71
CA ALA A 283 4.65 -11.83 -9.89
C ALA A 283 3.39 -11.95 -9.02
N VAL A 284 3.42 -11.43 -7.78
CA VAL A 284 2.25 -11.41 -6.89
C VAL A 284 1.22 -10.39 -7.35
N THR A 285 1.66 -9.17 -7.67
CA THR A 285 0.77 -8.08 -8.11
C THR A 285 0.11 -8.38 -9.45
N ASP A 286 0.82 -8.98 -10.39
CA ASP A 286 0.28 -9.38 -11.70
C ASP A 286 -0.81 -10.45 -11.54
N ARG A 287 -0.58 -11.47 -10.72
CA ARG A 287 -1.60 -12.50 -10.43
C ARG A 287 -2.84 -11.93 -9.74
N PHE A 288 -2.65 -11.02 -8.82
CA PHE A 288 -3.78 -10.31 -8.21
C PHE A 288 -4.55 -9.52 -9.27
N ALA A 289 -3.85 -8.77 -10.11
CA ALA A 289 -4.43 -7.96 -11.17
C ALA A 289 -5.20 -8.78 -12.23
N GLU A 290 -4.76 -10.00 -12.53
CA GLU A 290 -5.47 -10.92 -13.43
C GLU A 290 -6.86 -11.31 -12.89
N SER A 291 -6.99 -11.42 -11.58
CA SER A 291 -8.24 -11.79 -10.91
C SER A 291 -9.12 -10.61 -10.60
N TYR A 292 -8.51 -9.45 -10.29
CA TYR A 292 -9.20 -8.27 -9.82
C TYR A 292 -9.45 -7.26 -10.96
N GLN A 293 -10.57 -7.41 -11.64
CA GLN A 293 -10.91 -6.61 -12.84
C GLN A 293 -10.98 -5.10 -12.59
N ASN A 294 -11.37 -4.69 -11.38
CA ASN A 294 -11.57 -3.29 -11.02
C ASN A 294 -10.44 -2.72 -10.15
N TYR A 295 -9.32 -3.44 -9.99
CA TYR A 295 -8.27 -3.05 -9.04
C TYR A 295 -7.76 -1.61 -9.24
N ARG A 296 -7.61 -1.16 -10.49
CA ARG A 296 -7.14 0.20 -10.80
C ARG A 296 -8.14 1.27 -10.37
N LEU A 297 -9.44 1.02 -10.57
CA LEU A 297 -10.48 1.96 -10.19
C LEU A 297 -10.63 2.04 -8.66
N ASN A 298 -10.54 0.91 -7.99
CA ASN A 298 -10.58 0.85 -6.54
C ASN A 298 -9.33 1.46 -5.92
N TYR A 299 -8.14 1.19 -6.49
CA TYR A 299 -6.91 1.85 -6.10
C TYR A 299 -7.05 3.38 -6.15
N LEU A 300 -7.58 3.96 -7.25
CA LEU A 300 -7.82 5.40 -7.37
C LEU A 300 -8.84 5.94 -6.36
N ARG A 301 -9.80 5.13 -5.91
CA ARG A 301 -10.77 5.48 -4.87
C ARG A 301 -10.20 5.36 -3.46
N GLU A 302 -9.43 4.31 -3.21
CA GLU A 302 -8.82 4.01 -1.91
C GLU A 302 -7.56 4.84 -1.66
N ALA A 303 -6.84 5.25 -2.70
CA ALA A 303 -5.70 6.17 -2.62
C ALA A 303 -6.03 7.53 -1.98
N LYS A 304 -7.28 7.77 -1.62
CA LYS A 304 -7.72 8.89 -0.77
C LYS A 304 -7.35 8.72 0.70
N GLY A 305 -6.32 7.96 1.02
CA GLY A 305 -5.59 8.14 2.27
C GLY A 305 -6.27 7.65 3.53
N ARG A 306 -6.88 6.47 3.51
CA ARG A 306 -7.24 5.79 4.74
C ARG A 306 -6.24 4.70 5.07
N PHE A 307 -5.19 5.07 5.76
CA PHE A 307 -4.44 4.10 6.53
C PHE A 307 -5.25 3.75 7.78
N VAL A 308 -5.85 2.57 7.80
CA VAL A 308 -6.52 2.06 8.99
C VAL A 308 -5.73 0.88 9.49
N PHE A 309 -5.03 1.06 10.61
CA PHE A 309 -4.26 0.00 11.24
C PHE A 309 -4.92 -0.46 12.53
N LYS A 310 -5.04 -1.76 12.68
CA LYS A 310 -5.53 -2.40 13.89
C LYS A 310 -4.57 -3.49 14.36
N GLY A 311 -4.41 -3.67 15.68
CA GLY A 311 -3.65 -4.78 16.27
C GLY A 311 -2.14 -4.73 16.02
N PHE A 312 -1.54 -5.84 15.60
CA PHE A 312 -0.11 -6.01 15.34
C PHE A 312 0.44 -4.94 14.40
N TYR A 313 -0.34 -4.61 13.40
CA TYR A 313 -0.01 -3.57 12.45
C TYR A 313 0.16 -2.22 13.11
N LYS A 314 -0.66 -1.91 14.09
CA LYS A 314 -0.52 -0.68 14.84
C LYS A 314 0.88 -0.55 15.45
N GLN A 315 1.48 -1.63 15.92
CA GLN A 315 2.84 -1.61 16.48
C GLN A 315 3.91 -1.40 15.40
N ILE A 316 3.84 -2.14 14.28
CA ILE A 316 4.75 -1.92 13.14
C ILE A 316 4.50 -0.55 12.52
N PHE A 317 3.24 -0.16 12.40
CA PHE A 317 2.88 1.14 11.87
C PHE A 317 3.25 2.29 12.80
N ASP A 318 3.09 2.12 14.09
CA ASP A 318 3.60 3.09 15.05
C ASP A 318 5.13 3.20 14.94
N ILE A 319 5.80 2.07 14.75
CA ILE A 319 7.21 2.03 14.36
C ILE A 319 7.43 2.71 13.01
N LEU A 320 6.63 2.44 11.97
CA LEU A 320 6.72 3.08 10.65
C LEU A 320 6.30 4.55 10.67
N MET A 321 5.29 4.90 11.45
CA MET A 321 4.89 6.29 11.65
C MET A 321 5.93 7.05 12.45
N LEU A 322 6.64 6.38 13.34
CA LEU A 322 7.85 6.89 13.97
C LEU A 322 9.02 7.01 12.98
N ARG A 323 8.99 6.28 11.86
CA ARG A 323 9.89 6.43 10.71
C ARG A 323 9.67 7.71 9.92
N LYS A 324 8.87 8.56 10.32
CA LYS A 324 8.64 9.78 9.63
C LYS A 324 9.91 10.60 9.34
N GLY A 325 10.97 9.94 8.96
CA GLY A 325 12.10 10.51 8.28
C GLY A 325 12.07 10.34 6.75
N ILE A 326 11.06 9.71 6.16
CA ILE A 326 10.90 9.75 4.70
C ILE A 326 10.25 11.07 4.37
N ARG A 327 11.08 12.03 4.06
CA ARG A 327 10.64 13.28 3.43
C ARG A 327 10.21 12.94 2.00
N SER A 328 8.94 13.13 1.71
CA SER A 328 8.46 13.01 0.33
C SER A 328 9.06 14.12 -0.51
N ARG A 329 9.41 13.82 -1.74
CA ARG A 329 9.65 14.86 -2.75
C ARG A 329 8.39 15.68 -2.94
N VAL A 330 8.57 16.93 -3.28
CA VAL A 330 7.50 17.80 -3.75
C VAL A 330 7.70 18.04 -5.23
N VAL A 331 6.75 17.64 -6.04
CA VAL A 331 6.78 17.82 -7.49
C VAL A 331 5.87 18.96 -7.88
N VAL A 332 6.46 19.97 -8.52
CA VAL A 332 5.73 21.03 -9.22
C VAL A 332 5.35 20.47 -10.59
N ASP A 333 4.16 19.89 -10.66
CA ASP A 333 3.65 19.23 -11.87
C ASP A 333 2.78 20.22 -12.66
N THR A 334 3.43 20.98 -13.54
CA THR A 334 2.76 21.96 -14.41
C THR A 334 1.97 21.31 -15.55
N LEU A 335 2.30 20.07 -15.92
CA LEU A 335 1.57 19.31 -16.96
C LEU A 335 0.16 18.92 -16.49
N HIS A 336 0.04 18.54 -15.22
CA HIS A 336 -1.24 18.14 -14.62
C HIS A 336 -1.84 19.21 -13.68
N ASP A 337 -1.32 20.43 -13.72
CA ASP A 337 -1.79 21.57 -12.90
C ASP A 337 -1.91 21.22 -11.40
N ARG A 338 -0.85 20.63 -10.79
CA ARG A 338 -0.86 20.21 -9.39
C ARG A 338 0.48 20.37 -8.68
N ILE A 339 0.44 20.43 -7.35
CA ILE A 339 1.57 20.18 -6.47
C ILE A 339 1.38 18.77 -5.92
N TYR A 340 2.34 17.90 -6.18
CA TYR A 340 2.21 16.47 -5.94
C TYR A 340 3.36 15.95 -5.07
N LEU A 341 3.04 15.04 -4.16
CA LEU A 341 3.99 14.38 -3.26
C LEU A 341 4.03 12.87 -3.62
N PRO A 342 4.92 12.46 -4.53
CA PRO A 342 4.90 11.12 -5.13
C PRO A 342 5.17 10.01 -4.12
N ASP A 343 6.03 10.26 -3.13
CA ASP A 343 6.39 9.24 -2.14
C ASP A 343 5.26 9.00 -1.11
N ALA A 344 4.29 9.90 -1.06
CA ALA A 344 3.07 9.81 -0.26
C ALA A 344 1.82 9.58 -1.13
N ASP A 345 1.97 9.59 -2.45
CA ASP A 345 0.91 9.51 -3.46
C ASP A 345 -0.26 10.47 -3.20
N VAL A 346 0.07 11.73 -2.86
CA VAL A 346 -0.91 12.75 -2.51
C VAL A 346 -0.68 14.02 -3.30
N ALA A 347 -1.75 14.57 -3.87
CA ALA A 347 -1.76 15.93 -4.41
C ALA A 347 -2.29 16.92 -3.36
N VAL A 348 -1.74 18.13 -3.34
CA VAL A 348 -2.26 19.21 -2.49
C VAL A 348 -3.59 19.68 -3.06
N GLU A 349 -4.68 19.35 -2.37
CA GLU A 349 -6.03 19.69 -2.81
C GLU A 349 -6.43 21.13 -2.50
N ARG A 350 -7.43 21.62 -3.25
CA ARG A 350 -8.10 22.92 -2.99
C ARG A 350 -7.18 24.13 -2.96
N ILE A 351 -6.13 24.08 -3.77
CA ILE A 351 -5.29 25.23 -4.10
C ILE A 351 -5.45 25.58 -5.59
N HIS A 352 -5.53 26.85 -5.89
CA HIS A 352 -5.67 27.36 -7.25
C HIS A 352 -4.30 27.71 -7.84
N ARG A 353 -4.26 28.10 -9.10
CA ARG A 353 -3.03 28.47 -9.83
C ARG A 353 -2.15 29.45 -9.07
N ARG A 354 -2.76 30.46 -8.46
CA ARG A 354 -2.04 31.51 -7.70
C ARG A 354 -1.31 30.94 -6.47
N GLU A 355 -1.93 30.01 -5.76
CA GLU A 355 -1.32 29.36 -4.60
C GLU A 355 -0.25 28.35 -5.04
N LYS A 356 -0.49 27.60 -6.12
CA LYS A 356 0.49 26.66 -6.68
C LYS A 356 1.75 27.41 -7.14
N ALA A 357 1.57 28.49 -7.89
CA ALA A 357 2.68 29.35 -8.33
C ALA A 357 3.45 29.97 -7.16
N LEU A 358 2.74 30.41 -6.12
CA LEU A 358 3.37 30.95 -4.92
C LEU A 358 4.19 29.87 -4.20
N TYR A 359 3.65 28.66 -4.06
CA TYR A 359 4.35 27.57 -3.42
C TYR A 359 5.61 27.16 -4.19
N ALA A 360 5.51 27.04 -5.51
CA ALA A 360 6.65 26.76 -6.39
C ALA A 360 7.74 27.84 -6.31
N LEU A 361 7.34 29.14 -6.21
CA LEU A 361 8.28 30.21 -5.98
C LEU A 361 9.02 30.03 -4.65
N PHE A 362 8.33 29.63 -3.59
CA PHE A 362 8.98 29.38 -2.29
C PHE A 362 9.92 28.19 -2.33
N LEU A 363 9.59 27.10 -3.03
CA LEU A 363 10.52 25.98 -3.23
C LEU A 363 11.81 26.45 -3.93
N LEU A 364 11.67 27.30 -4.94
CA LEU A 364 12.79 27.84 -5.69
C LEU A 364 13.68 28.78 -4.86
N GLU A 365 13.08 29.68 -4.06
CA GLU A 365 13.80 30.68 -3.27
C GLU A 365 14.29 30.16 -1.92
N SER A 366 13.84 28.99 -1.46
CA SER A 366 14.24 28.43 -0.16
C SER A 366 15.74 28.10 -0.11
N ALA A 367 16.30 27.60 -1.22
CA ALA A 367 17.74 27.36 -1.33
C ALA A 367 18.58 28.65 -1.19
N SER A 368 18.02 29.81 -1.52
CA SER A 368 18.64 31.13 -1.38
C SER A 368 18.34 31.84 -0.04
N GLY A 369 17.82 31.10 0.94
CA GLY A 369 17.51 31.62 2.27
C GLY A 369 16.12 32.21 2.42
N GLY A 370 15.24 32.04 1.45
CA GLY A 370 13.83 32.41 1.51
C GLY A 370 13.54 33.88 1.16
N ILE A 371 12.29 34.29 1.33
CA ILE A 371 11.75 35.57 0.91
C ILE A 371 11.42 36.43 2.13
N ASN A 372 11.98 37.64 2.18
CA ASN A 372 11.64 38.67 3.19
C ASN A 372 10.67 39.69 2.63
N PHE A 373 9.49 39.76 3.21
CA PHE A 373 8.46 40.75 2.86
C PHE A 373 8.39 41.95 3.81
N ASN A 374 9.30 42.03 4.77
CA ASN A 374 9.34 43.17 5.68
C ASN A 374 9.96 44.38 4.98
N LYS A 375 9.18 45.45 4.84
CA LYS A 375 9.63 46.67 4.22
C LYS A 375 10.59 47.44 5.16
N PRO A 376 11.85 47.64 4.76
CA PRO A 376 12.80 48.34 5.60
C PRO A 376 12.51 49.84 5.69
N ALA A 377 12.88 50.47 6.83
CA ALA A 377 12.70 51.89 7.04
C ALA A 377 13.81 52.74 6.38
N SER A 378 15.01 52.17 6.19
CA SER A 378 16.14 52.89 5.61
C SER A 378 15.96 53.10 4.11
N PRO A 379 16.13 54.31 3.53
CA PRO A 379 15.97 54.58 2.11
C PRO A 379 16.85 53.73 1.20
N LYS A 380 18.11 53.49 1.58
CA LYS A 380 19.04 52.67 0.83
C LYS A 380 18.64 51.16 0.81
N GLN A 381 18.12 50.67 1.93
CA GLN A 381 17.61 49.31 2.02
C GLN A 381 16.26 49.16 1.32
N LEU A 382 15.44 50.24 1.31
CA LEU A 382 14.15 50.26 0.62
C LEU A 382 14.32 50.13 -0.90
N GLU A 383 15.33 50.76 -1.48
CA GLU A 383 15.61 50.62 -2.92
C GLU A 383 16.01 49.18 -3.29
N ARG A 384 16.89 48.57 -2.47
CA ARG A 384 17.25 47.16 -2.65
C ARG A 384 16.05 46.23 -2.49
N TYR A 385 15.19 46.52 -1.51
CA TYR A 385 13.97 45.77 -1.28
C TYR A 385 13.04 45.85 -2.51
N LYS A 386 12.81 47.04 -3.08
CA LYS A 386 11.97 47.20 -4.26
C LYS A 386 12.50 46.41 -5.45
N LYS A 387 13.80 46.52 -5.75
CA LYS A 387 14.43 45.75 -6.84
C LYS A 387 14.25 44.23 -6.64
N ARG A 388 14.44 43.74 -5.41
CA ARG A 388 14.23 42.34 -5.09
C ARG A 388 12.77 41.93 -5.27
N MET A 389 11.82 42.73 -4.83
CA MET A 389 10.39 42.48 -5.00
C MET A 389 9.96 42.49 -6.48
N GLU A 390 10.53 43.35 -7.30
CA GLU A 390 10.30 43.38 -8.76
C GLU A 390 10.77 42.06 -9.40
N VAL A 391 11.95 41.59 -9.03
CA VAL A 391 12.47 40.29 -9.50
C VAL A 391 11.58 39.14 -9.04
N LEU A 392 11.20 39.06 -7.77
CA LEU A 392 10.32 38.04 -7.23
C LEU A 392 8.94 38.07 -7.92
N GLN A 393 8.39 39.27 -8.18
CA GLN A 393 7.12 39.38 -8.89
C GLN A 393 7.22 38.91 -10.33
N ARG A 394 8.37 39.14 -11.00
CA ARG A 394 8.64 38.62 -12.35
C ARG A 394 8.71 37.11 -12.33
N LYS A 395 9.49 36.50 -11.43
CA LYS A 395 9.55 35.05 -11.24
C LYS A 395 8.16 34.45 -11.00
N TYR A 396 7.40 35.07 -10.10
CA TYR A 396 6.04 34.62 -9.79
C TYR A 396 5.11 34.64 -11.01
N ARG A 397 5.15 35.71 -11.82
CA ARG A 397 4.35 35.81 -13.05
C ARG A 397 4.69 34.69 -14.03
N MET A 398 5.97 34.42 -14.23
CA MET A 398 6.42 33.33 -15.10
C MET A 398 5.92 31.98 -14.60
N ILE A 399 6.05 31.68 -13.31
CA ILE A 399 5.56 30.46 -12.72
C ILE A 399 4.02 30.38 -12.80
N TYR A 400 3.33 31.51 -12.58
CA TYR A 400 1.87 31.56 -12.70
C TYR A 400 1.39 31.22 -14.12
N ARG A 401 2.12 31.65 -15.13
CA ARG A 401 1.87 31.30 -16.54
C ARG A 401 2.06 29.78 -16.78
N LEU A 402 3.04 29.14 -16.15
CA LEU A 402 3.23 27.69 -16.27
C LEU A 402 2.03 26.90 -15.77
N PHE A 403 1.29 27.42 -14.82
CA PHE A 403 0.02 26.85 -14.37
C PHE A 403 -1.19 27.37 -15.20
N GLY A 404 -0.96 27.90 -16.39
CA GLY A 404 -2.01 28.39 -17.31
C GLY A 404 -2.69 29.68 -16.85
N GLY A 405 -2.03 30.50 -16.03
CA GLY A 405 -2.49 31.85 -15.66
C GLY A 405 -2.07 32.92 -16.66
N ASP A 406 -2.82 34.01 -16.70
CA ASP A 406 -2.40 35.20 -17.43
C ASP A 406 -1.40 36.00 -16.59
N GLU A 407 -0.20 36.24 -17.12
CA GLU A 407 0.86 36.99 -16.42
C GLU A 407 0.42 38.38 -15.94
N ASN A 408 -0.46 39.05 -16.70
CA ASN A 408 -0.96 40.38 -16.36
C ASN A 408 -1.99 40.34 -15.22
N ALA A 409 -2.69 39.23 -15.08
CA ALA A 409 -3.65 39.00 -13.99
C ALA A 409 -3.00 38.37 -12.74
N ALA A 410 -1.69 38.13 -12.75
CA ALA A 410 -0.99 37.57 -11.62
C ALA A 410 -1.07 38.45 -10.37
N PRO A 411 -1.43 37.91 -9.20
CA PRO A 411 -1.50 38.66 -7.94
C PRO A 411 -0.22 39.40 -7.60
N ASN A 412 -0.35 40.60 -7.04
CA ASN A 412 0.80 41.38 -6.57
C ASN A 412 1.24 40.86 -5.19
N LEU A 413 2.44 40.29 -5.12
CA LEU A 413 3.00 39.71 -3.89
C LEU A 413 3.46 40.80 -2.87
N GLU A 414 3.69 42.03 -3.29
CA GLU A 414 4.05 43.12 -2.37
C GLU A 414 2.87 43.47 -1.45
N LEU A 415 1.64 43.32 -1.94
CA LEU A 415 0.42 43.61 -1.18
C LEU A 415 0.13 42.50 -0.16
N SER A 416 0.16 42.84 1.12
CA SER A 416 -0.10 41.92 2.21
C SER A 416 -1.52 41.31 2.17
N GLU A 417 -2.51 42.15 1.77
CA GLU A 417 -3.91 41.77 1.59
C GLU A 417 -4.12 40.67 0.54
N THR A 418 -3.25 40.60 -0.47
CA THR A 418 -3.26 39.57 -1.50
C THR A 418 -2.48 38.34 -1.07
N ARG A 419 -1.29 38.55 -0.52
CA ARG A 419 -0.36 37.46 -0.16
C ARG A 419 -0.77 36.65 1.06
N LEU A 420 -1.24 37.30 2.14
CA LEU A 420 -1.55 36.60 3.39
C LEU A 420 -2.67 35.57 3.28
N PRO A 421 -3.78 35.83 2.55
CA PRO A 421 -4.79 34.78 2.30
C PRO A 421 -4.23 33.59 1.57
N MET A 422 -3.35 33.80 0.58
CA MET A 422 -2.71 32.67 -0.17
C MET A 422 -1.81 31.84 0.73
N LEU A 423 -0.97 32.49 1.56
CA LEU A 423 -0.11 31.82 2.54
C LEU A 423 -0.94 31.03 3.57
N SER A 424 -2.03 31.62 4.05
CA SER A 424 -2.93 30.98 5.01
C SER A 424 -3.60 29.74 4.41
N LEU A 425 -4.05 29.83 3.15
CA LEU A 425 -4.66 28.70 2.44
C LEU A 425 -3.64 27.58 2.23
N LEU A 426 -2.44 27.91 1.75
CA LEU A 426 -1.36 26.94 1.57
C LEU A 426 -1.02 26.24 2.88
N LYS A 427 -0.81 27.00 3.96
CA LYS A 427 -0.57 26.44 5.29
C LYS A 427 -1.68 25.47 5.70
N LYS A 428 -2.94 25.88 5.55
CA LYS A 428 -4.10 25.05 5.90
C LYS A 428 -4.16 23.76 5.10
N GLN A 429 -3.86 23.80 3.81
CA GLN A 429 -3.92 22.60 2.96
C GLN A 429 -2.71 21.67 3.21
N MET A 430 -1.51 22.24 3.40
CA MET A 430 -0.33 21.44 3.75
C MET A 430 -0.48 20.75 5.11
N LEU A 431 -0.98 21.45 6.13
CA LEU A 431 -1.20 20.85 7.46
C LEU A 431 -2.19 19.68 7.44
N LYS A 432 -3.11 19.62 6.48
CA LYS A 432 -3.99 18.45 6.32
C LYS A 432 -3.23 17.18 5.92
N LEU A 433 -2.06 17.34 5.35
CA LEU A 433 -1.20 16.21 4.97
C LEU A 433 -0.44 15.63 6.17
N GLY A 434 -0.58 16.20 7.36
CA GLY A 434 0.08 15.73 8.59
C GLY A 434 -0.31 14.30 9.00
N GLY A 435 -1.43 13.78 8.50
CA GLY A 435 -1.78 12.36 8.64
C GLY A 435 -1.00 11.42 7.72
N VAL A 436 -0.39 11.96 6.66
CA VAL A 436 0.33 11.21 5.61
C VAL A 436 1.82 11.52 5.65
N LEU A 437 2.16 12.80 5.84
CA LEU A 437 3.52 13.28 5.97
C LEU A 437 3.93 13.32 7.43
N CYS A 438 5.16 12.98 7.65
CA CYS A 438 5.87 13.22 8.83
C CYS A 438 6.30 14.62 9.01
N GLN A 439 6.88 15.17 9.53
CA GLN A 439 7.41 16.54 9.59
C GLN A 439 6.70 17.45 8.59
N VAL A 440 5.37 17.45 8.63
CA VAL A 440 4.56 18.28 7.73
C VAL A 440 4.98 19.75 7.77
N ASP A 441 5.56 20.18 8.88
CA ASP A 441 6.07 21.51 9.06
C ASP A 441 7.21 21.87 8.07
N ASP A 442 7.98 20.88 7.61
CA ASP A 442 9.03 21.09 6.59
C ASP A 442 8.46 21.47 5.23
N TYR A 443 7.20 21.11 4.97
CA TYR A 443 6.48 21.42 3.72
C TYR A 443 5.70 22.73 3.79
N VAL A 444 5.51 23.26 5.00
CA VAL A 444 4.75 24.48 5.21
C VAL A 444 5.66 25.69 5.01
N ILE A 445 5.14 26.71 4.32
CA ILE A 445 5.82 28.00 4.25
C ILE A 445 5.80 28.63 5.64
N GLN A 446 6.95 28.76 6.25
CA GLN A 446 7.13 29.32 7.58
C GLN A 446 8.31 30.28 7.63
N ARG A 447 8.41 31.04 8.72
CA ARG A 447 9.54 31.95 8.90
C ARG A 447 10.74 31.22 9.47
N ASN A 448 11.88 31.37 8.85
CA ASN A 448 13.15 30.89 9.38
C ASN A 448 13.68 31.82 10.50
N PHE A 449 14.83 31.50 11.07
CA PHE A 449 15.48 32.25 12.12
C PHE A 449 15.70 33.74 11.76
N TYR A 450 15.92 34.04 10.48
CA TYR A 450 16.12 35.44 9.99
C TYR A 450 14.81 36.14 9.67
N GLY A 451 13.67 35.55 9.93
CA GLY A 451 12.34 36.10 9.65
C GLY A 451 11.91 36.05 8.18
N ASN A 452 12.67 35.36 7.33
CA ASN A 452 12.31 35.11 5.94
C ASN A 452 11.33 33.94 5.84
N TYR A 453 10.37 34.03 4.94
CA TYR A 453 9.49 32.92 4.61
C TYR A 453 10.23 31.92 3.72
N CYS A 454 10.21 30.66 4.08
CA CYS A 454 10.82 29.56 3.33
C CYS A 454 10.10 28.25 3.58
N VAL A 455 10.40 27.26 2.75
CA VAL A 455 10.05 25.85 2.94
C VAL A 455 11.33 25.14 3.38
N ALA A 456 11.28 24.31 4.41
CA ALA A 456 12.47 23.69 5.03
C ALA A 456 12.88 22.36 4.36
N LEU A 457 12.58 22.20 3.06
CA LEU A 457 12.97 21.03 2.29
C LEU A 457 14.36 21.18 1.68
N GLU A 458 15.09 20.07 1.60
CA GLU A 458 16.33 20.02 0.84
C GLU A 458 16.06 20.25 -0.65
N PRO A 459 16.98 20.95 -1.38
CA PRO A 459 16.79 21.23 -2.81
C PRO A 459 16.54 19.99 -3.68
N GLU A 460 17.12 18.86 -3.30
CA GLU A 460 16.99 17.57 -4.00
C GLU A 460 15.58 16.98 -3.90
N LEU A 461 14.84 17.38 -2.88
CA LEU A 461 13.42 17.00 -2.70
C LEU A 461 12.45 17.93 -3.41
N CYS A 462 12.92 19.07 -3.89
CA CYS A 462 12.13 20.04 -4.64
C CYS A 462 12.23 19.72 -6.13
N CYS A 463 11.24 19.05 -6.69
CA CYS A 463 11.25 18.51 -8.04
C CYS A 463 10.21 19.18 -8.96
N CYS A 464 10.39 19.01 -10.26
CA CYS A 464 9.38 19.29 -11.28
C CYS A 464 9.21 18.06 -12.18
N THR A 465 8.18 18.09 -13.03
CA THR A 465 7.96 17.11 -14.08
C THR A 465 8.63 17.57 -15.36
N ASP A 466 9.41 16.70 -16.01
CA ASP A 466 9.97 16.95 -17.34
C ASP A 466 8.93 16.68 -18.44
N GLU A 467 9.32 16.86 -19.72
CA GLU A 467 8.44 16.64 -20.87
C GLU A 467 7.99 15.17 -21.03
N ASP A 468 8.79 14.24 -20.52
CA ASP A 468 8.53 12.79 -20.55
C ASP A 468 7.74 12.31 -19.32
N GLY A 469 7.41 13.20 -18.38
CA GLY A 469 6.68 12.88 -17.17
C GLY A 469 7.54 12.36 -16.01
N ASN A 470 8.86 12.38 -16.12
CA ASN A 470 9.76 11.99 -15.04
C ASN A 470 9.97 13.13 -14.04
N TYR A 471 10.34 12.79 -12.80
CA TYR A 471 10.60 13.77 -11.76
C TYR A 471 12.09 14.07 -11.67
N MET A 472 12.45 15.33 -11.77
CA MET A 472 13.81 15.81 -11.63
C MET A 472 13.87 17.03 -10.69
N PRO A 473 15.01 17.29 -10.01
CA PRO A 473 15.16 18.47 -9.16
C PRO A 473 14.91 19.77 -9.92
N LEU A 474 14.21 20.74 -9.30
CA LEU A 474 13.98 22.07 -9.89
C LEU A 474 15.30 22.74 -10.33
N ALA A 475 16.35 22.55 -9.53
CA ALA A 475 17.67 23.10 -9.80
C ALA A 475 18.38 22.50 -11.04
N GLU A 476 17.91 21.37 -11.56
CA GLU A 476 18.50 20.68 -12.71
C GLU A 476 17.72 20.95 -14.01
N HIS A 477 16.46 21.30 -13.93
CA HIS A 477 15.62 21.57 -15.09
C HIS A 477 15.91 22.97 -15.70
N GLU A 478 16.16 23.04 -16.98
CA GLU A 478 16.63 24.26 -17.66
C GLU A 478 15.68 25.45 -17.50
N MET A 479 14.39 25.25 -17.68
CA MET A 479 13.36 26.29 -17.49
C MET A 479 13.37 26.87 -16.07
N TRP A 480 13.47 26.02 -15.06
CA TRP A 480 13.48 26.46 -13.64
C TRP A 480 14.80 27.12 -13.27
N LYS A 481 15.94 26.70 -13.85
CA LYS A 481 17.22 27.40 -13.76
C LYS A 481 17.14 28.81 -14.30
N ASN A 482 16.51 28.98 -15.46
CA ASN A 482 16.34 30.30 -16.09
C ASN A 482 15.47 31.21 -15.22
N ILE A 483 14.39 30.71 -14.61
CA ILE A 483 13.57 31.46 -13.66
C ILE A 483 14.38 31.79 -12.40
N SER A 484 15.16 30.85 -11.89
CA SER A 484 15.99 31.09 -10.69
C SER A 484 17.07 32.16 -10.91
N ALA A 485 17.63 32.21 -12.10
CA ALA A 485 18.72 33.15 -12.45
C ALA A 485 18.29 34.61 -12.66
N LEU A 486 16.98 34.91 -12.73
CA LEU A 486 16.47 36.27 -12.76
C LEU A 486 16.79 37.02 -11.47
#